data_38d6a3e01b7970c7b949f9e90709b920
#
_entry.id   38d6a3e01b7970c7b949f9e90709b920
#
_cell.length_a   1.000
_cell.length_b   1.000
_cell.length_c   1.000
_cell.angle_alpha   90.00
_cell.angle_beta   90.00
_cell.angle_gamma   90.00
#
_symmetry.space_group_name_H-M   'P 1'
#
loop_
_entity.id
_entity.type
_entity.pdbx_description
1 polymer ?
#
loop_
_entity_poly.entity_id
_entity_poly.type
_entity_poly.pdbx_seq_one_letter_code
_entity_poly.pdbx_strand_id
1 'polypeptide(L)'
;SFDTTLERANAQQSITPTGTNITLLFNDIINTPSDLEAFGYDDTTGVFTAVNDNQIYNIDLNLLMTRITGAASVTVEIIKNGVVDSSISNYAISSGSGNYLTFNTTLTLQSGDTWFVRARKISGGQIRFSDSLGAASLIVNTQGNEITNNTFLQTLRGELGQWEFLKGILTMFNLVTIPDKD
;
A
#
# COMPACT_ATOMS: atom_id res chain seq x y z
N SER A 1 8.63 13.05 -8.00
CA SER A 1 8.00 11.97 -7.24
C SER A 1 6.60 12.40 -6.90
N PHE A 2 5.60 11.71 -7.38
CA PHE A 2 4.23 11.91 -6.92
C PHE A 2 4.01 10.90 -5.78
N ASP A 3 4.31 11.31 -4.58
CA ASP A 3 3.99 10.51 -3.41
C ASP A 3 2.49 10.64 -3.16
N THR A 4 1.78 9.54 -3.30
CA THR A 4 0.36 9.47 -3.02
C THR A 4 0.18 8.73 -1.70
N THR A 5 -0.58 9.31 -0.79
CA THR A 5 -0.82 8.76 0.55
C THR A 5 -2.28 8.38 0.67
N LEU A 6 -2.54 7.14 1.06
CA LEU A 6 -3.83 6.63 1.47
C LEU A 6 -3.83 6.47 2.99
N GLU A 7 -4.75 7.14 3.67
CA GLU A 7 -4.99 6.97 5.10
C GLU A 7 -6.40 6.44 5.31
N ARG A 8 -6.51 5.30 5.93
CA ARG A 8 -7.81 4.66 6.20
C ARG A 8 -7.86 4.15 7.63
N ALA A 9 -9.03 4.15 8.21
CA ALA A 9 -9.30 3.54 9.48
C ALA A 9 -10.04 2.21 9.32
N ASN A 10 -9.84 1.33 10.28
CA ASN A 10 -10.55 0.06 10.36
C ASN A 10 -11.95 0.29 10.93
N ALA A 11 -13.00 -0.13 10.23
CA ALA A 11 -14.31 -0.32 10.84
C ALA A 11 -14.21 -1.43 11.89
N GLN A 12 -14.95 -1.30 12.97
CA GLN A 12 -14.86 -2.24 14.09
C GLN A 12 -15.01 -3.69 13.64
N GLN A 13 -13.94 -4.46 13.78
CA GLN A 13 -13.91 -5.90 13.51
C GLN A 13 -13.55 -6.67 14.78
N SER A 14 -13.95 -7.91 14.87
CA SER A 14 -13.60 -8.77 16.01
C SER A 14 -13.26 -10.19 15.56
N ILE A 15 -12.40 -10.85 16.34
CA ILE A 15 -11.99 -12.23 16.14
C ILE A 15 -12.21 -13.01 17.43
N THR A 16 -13.00 -14.08 17.35
CA THR A 16 -13.42 -14.84 18.54
C THR A 16 -12.76 -16.22 18.63
N PRO A 17 -12.87 -17.11 17.66
CA PRO A 17 -12.27 -18.44 17.77
C PRO A 17 -10.74 -18.39 17.64
N THR A 18 -10.05 -19.20 18.42
CA THR A 18 -8.61 -19.44 18.29
C THR A 18 -8.31 -20.11 16.94
N GLY A 19 -7.22 -19.72 16.30
CA GLY A 19 -6.81 -20.21 14.99
C GLY A 19 -7.54 -19.55 13.81
N THR A 20 -8.54 -18.69 14.06
CA THR A 20 -9.24 -17.97 13.01
C THR A 20 -8.36 -16.87 12.43
N ASN A 21 -8.40 -16.74 11.11
CA ASN A 21 -7.81 -15.65 10.35
C ASN A 21 -8.90 -14.69 9.90
N ILE A 22 -8.63 -13.39 9.96
CA ILE A 22 -9.45 -12.36 9.33
C ILE A 22 -8.57 -11.41 8.52
N THR A 23 -9.06 -10.96 7.37
CA THR A 23 -8.49 -9.79 6.69
C THR A 23 -8.98 -8.54 7.41
N LEU A 24 -8.06 -7.65 7.74
CA LEU A 24 -8.43 -6.36 8.32
C LEU A 24 -8.91 -5.41 7.23
N LEU A 25 -10.13 -4.92 7.39
CA LEU A 25 -10.76 -3.99 6.46
C LEU A 25 -10.52 -2.55 6.93
N PHE A 26 -9.88 -1.75 6.10
CA PHE A 26 -9.65 -0.33 6.34
C PHE A 26 -10.59 0.47 5.43
N ASN A 27 -11.88 0.43 5.74
CA ASN A 27 -12.94 0.98 4.90
C ASN A 27 -13.48 2.33 5.39
N ASP A 28 -13.04 2.81 6.56
CA ASP A 28 -13.36 4.16 7.03
C ASP A 28 -12.34 5.17 6.48
N ILE A 29 -12.82 6.22 5.85
CA ILE A 29 -11.98 7.23 5.19
C ILE A 29 -11.43 8.20 6.24
N ILE A 30 -10.10 8.28 6.39
CA ILE A 30 -9.43 9.39 7.09
C ILE A 30 -8.98 10.42 6.05
N ASN A 31 -8.22 9.97 5.07
CA ASN A 31 -7.77 10.76 3.93
C ASN A 31 -7.72 9.86 2.70
N THR A 32 -8.31 10.32 1.62
CA THR A 32 -8.32 9.58 0.36
C THR A 32 -7.81 10.51 -0.74
N PRO A 33 -6.75 10.12 -1.45
CA PRO A 33 -6.26 10.88 -2.58
C PRO A 33 -7.32 10.90 -3.69
N SER A 34 -7.23 11.89 -4.57
CA SER A 34 -8.13 12.03 -5.72
C SER A 34 -8.01 10.86 -6.72
N ASP A 35 -6.91 10.12 -6.67
CA ASP A 35 -6.63 8.98 -7.52
C ASP A 35 -6.47 7.70 -6.68
N LEU A 36 -7.58 7.04 -6.40
CA LEU A 36 -7.62 5.75 -5.71
C LEU A 36 -7.07 4.62 -6.59
N GLU A 37 -7.12 4.75 -7.90
CA GLU A 37 -6.63 3.74 -8.83
C GLU A 37 -5.12 3.51 -8.65
N ALA A 38 -4.38 4.55 -8.24
CA ALA A 38 -2.94 4.44 -7.96
C ALA A 38 -2.61 3.42 -6.85
N PHE A 39 -3.56 3.13 -5.96
CA PHE A 39 -3.37 2.18 -4.85
C PHE A 39 -3.90 0.78 -5.15
N GLY A 40 -4.85 0.67 -6.07
CA GLY A 40 -5.52 -0.59 -6.35
C GLY A 40 -6.20 -1.21 -5.11
N TYR A 41 -6.67 -0.37 -4.16
CA TYR A 41 -7.28 -0.84 -2.92
C TYR A 41 -8.77 -1.10 -3.07
N ASP A 42 -9.20 -2.30 -2.69
CA ASP A 42 -10.60 -2.70 -2.57
C ASP A 42 -11.00 -2.69 -1.09
N ASP A 43 -11.77 -1.72 -0.67
CA ASP A 43 -12.21 -1.51 0.71
C ASP A 43 -13.27 -2.53 1.18
N THR A 44 -13.86 -3.29 0.27
CA THR A 44 -14.79 -4.39 0.58
C THR A 44 -14.05 -5.65 1.00
N THR A 45 -12.92 -5.93 0.36
CA THR A 45 -12.11 -7.13 0.64
C THR A 45 -10.87 -6.84 1.49
N GLY A 46 -10.44 -5.59 1.57
CA GLY A 46 -9.22 -5.18 2.26
C GLY A 46 -7.94 -5.52 1.49
N VAL A 47 -8.05 -5.82 0.19
CA VAL A 47 -6.94 -6.25 -0.66
C VAL A 47 -6.44 -5.10 -1.51
N PHE A 48 -5.13 -4.96 -1.58
CA PHE A 48 -4.43 -4.10 -2.53
C PHE A 48 -3.99 -4.94 -3.73
N THR A 49 -4.17 -4.43 -4.93
CA THR A 49 -3.64 -5.00 -6.17
C THR A 49 -2.72 -3.98 -6.83
N ALA A 50 -1.47 -4.33 -7.04
CA ALA A 50 -0.51 -3.44 -7.69
C ALA A 50 -0.94 -3.17 -9.14
N VAL A 51 -1.01 -1.90 -9.51
CA VAL A 51 -1.44 -1.47 -10.85
C VAL A 51 -0.26 -1.29 -11.80
N ASN A 52 0.95 -1.12 -11.27
CA ASN A 52 2.17 -0.91 -12.05
C ASN A 52 3.26 -1.92 -11.68
N ASP A 53 4.17 -2.18 -12.61
CA ASP A 53 5.38 -2.94 -12.32
C ASP A 53 6.32 -2.16 -11.41
N ASN A 54 6.99 -2.88 -10.52
CA ASN A 54 7.90 -2.33 -9.50
C ASN A 54 7.25 -1.27 -8.61
N GLN A 55 5.93 -1.39 -8.39
CA GLN A 55 5.21 -0.49 -7.50
C GLN A 55 5.66 -0.69 -6.06
N ILE A 56 6.02 0.41 -5.40
CA ILE A 56 6.49 0.39 -4.02
C ILE A 56 5.36 0.87 -3.12
N TYR A 57 5.03 0.07 -2.10
CA TYR A 57 4.12 0.41 -1.02
C TYR A 57 4.89 0.56 0.28
N ASN A 58 4.93 1.76 0.83
CA ASN A 58 5.39 1.99 2.19
C ASN A 58 4.18 1.92 3.12
N ILE A 59 4.17 0.95 4.00
CA ILE A 59 3.04 0.60 4.84
C ILE A 59 3.35 1.00 6.27
N ASP A 60 2.47 1.80 6.85
CA ASP A 60 2.51 2.20 8.25
C ASP A 60 1.20 1.78 8.91
N LEU A 61 1.27 0.72 9.71
CA LEU A 61 0.13 0.09 10.34
C LEU A 61 0.14 0.39 11.84
N ASN A 62 -0.93 0.97 12.34
CA ASN A 62 -1.14 1.22 13.77
C ASN A 62 -2.45 0.57 14.21
N LEU A 63 -2.35 -0.60 14.83
CA LEU A 63 -3.51 -1.38 15.23
C LEU A 63 -3.86 -1.10 16.69
N LEU A 64 -5.01 -0.49 16.91
CA LEU A 64 -5.65 -0.47 18.22
C LEU A 64 -6.40 -1.80 18.42
N MET A 65 -6.00 -2.54 19.46
CA MET A 65 -6.60 -3.81 19.81
C MET A 65 -7.10 -3.78 21.25
N THR A 66 -8.32 -4.25 21.45
CA THR A 66 -8.92 -4.40 22.76
C THR A 66 -9.35 -5.85 22.96
N ARG A 67 -8.98 -6.44 24.07
CA ARG A 67 -9.54 -7.72 24.46
C ARG A 67 -10.88 -7.51 25.17
N ILE A 68 -11.85 -8.35 24.85
CA ILE A 68 -13.18 -8.28 25.48
C ILE A 68 -13.22 -9.20 26.69
N THR A 69 -12.58 -10.36 26.61
CA THR A 69 -12.56 -11.37 27.69
C THR A 69 -11.19 -12.05 27.77
N GLY A 70 -10.71 -12.28 29.02
CA GLY A 70 -9.49 -13.05 29.28
C GLY A 70 -8.20 -12.51 28.65
N ALA A 71 -7.05 -13.10 28.92
CA ALA A 71 -5.81 -12.81 28.21
C ALA A 71 -5.94 -13.26 26.74
N ALA A 72 -5.31 -12.56 25.82
CA ALA A 72 -5.36 -12.91 24.40
C ALA A 72 -4.01 -12.65 23.73
N SER A 73 -3.75 -13.37 22.65
CA SER A 73 -2.62 -13.08 21.77
C SER A 73 -3.02 -13.22 20.29
N VAL A 74 -2.37 -12.43 19.47
CA VAL A 74 -2.62 -12.33 18.04
C VAL A 74 -1.30 -12.31 17.27
N THR A 75 -1.31 -12.86 16.06
CA THR A 75 -0.27 -12.65 15.05
C THR A 75 -0.85 -11.74 13.98
N VAL A 76 -0.12 -10.69 13.64
CA VAL A 76 -0.47 -9.77 12.55
C VAL A 76 0.53 -10.00 11.43
N GLU A 77 0.03 -10.16 10.22
CA GLU A 77 0.80 -10.58 9.05
C GLU A 77 0.47 -9.68 7.86
N ILE A 78 1.49 -9.34 7.10
CA ILE A 78 1.33 -8.83 5.74
C ILE A 78 1.42 -10.02 4.80
N ILE A 79 0.38 -10.21 4.01
CA ILE A 79 0.29 -11.29 3.05
C ILE A 79 0.54 -10.72 1.66
N LYS A 80 1.50 -11.28 0.96
CA LYS A 80 1.82 -10.96 -0.44
C LYS A 80 1.57 -12.19 -1.30
N ASN A 81 0.72 -12.08 -2.31
CA ASN A 81 0.35 -13.18 -3.22
C ASN A 81 -0.04 -14.48 -2.48
N GLY A 82 -0.78 -14.33 -1.37
CA GLY A 82 -1.22 -15.47 -0.54
C GLY A 82 -0.15 -16.03 0.42
N VAL A 83 1.08 -15.52 0.41
CA VAL A 83 2.17 -15.96 1.28
C VAL A 83 2.48 -14.88 2.32
N VAL A 84 2.88 -15.31 3.54
CA VAL A 84 3.35 -14.37 4.57
C VAL A 84 4.66 -13.74 4.13
N ASP A 85 4.65 -12.42 3.95
CA ASP A 85 5.84 -11.63 3.66
C ASP A 85 6.53 -11.21 4.96
N SER A 86 5.77 -10.63 5.87
CA SER A 86 6.26 -10.13 7.15
C SER A 86 5.21 -10.29 8.24
N SER A 87 5.64 -10.41 9.50
CA SER A 87 4.72 -10.65 10.60
C SER A 87 5.24 -10.20 11.96
N ILE A 88 4.31 -9.84 12.86
CA ILE A 88 4.53 -9.77 14.30
C ILE A 88 3.79 -10.93 14.94
N SER A 89 4.54 -11.88 15.47
CA SER A 89 4.01 -13.13 16.01
C SER A 89 3.73 -13.03 17.50
N ASN A 90 2.64 -13.66 17.94
CA ASN A 90 2.28 -13.83 19.35
C ASN A 90 2.23 -12.53 20.17
N TYR A 91 1.78 -11.43 19.55
CA TYR A 91 1.61 -10.19 20.28
C TYR A 91 0.58 -10.36 21.41
N ALA A 92 1.02 -10.17 22.65
CA ALA A 92 0.17 -10.31 23.82
C ALA A 92 -0.65 -9.05 24.03
N ILE A 93 -1.97 -9.21 24.15
CA ILE A 93 -2.90 -8.12 24.45
C ILE A 93 -3.14 -8.12 25.95
N SER A 94 -2.58 -7.11 26.63
CA SER A 94 -2.69 -6.95 28.09
C SER A 94 -4.09 -6.52 28.53
N SER A 95 -4.36 -6.59 29.83
CA SER A 95 -5.61 -6.08 30.40
C SER A 95 -5.61 -4.56 30.42
N GLY A 96 -6.73 -3.98 30.06
CA GLY A 96 -6.92 -2.53 30.00
C GLY A 96 -7.31 -2.04 28.63
N SER A 97 -7.58 -0.78 28.51
CA SER A 97 -7.98 -0.13 27.28
C SER A 97 -6.77 0.14 26.39
N GLY A 98 -6.89 -0.23 25.13
CA GLY A 98 -6.03 0.25 24.05
C GLY A 98 -4.61 -0.33 24.04
N ASN A 99 -4.46 -1.50 23.44
CA ASN A 99 -3.13 -1.99 23.06
C ASN A 99 -2.84 -1.57 21.62
N TYR A 100 -1.80 -0.76 21.44
CA TYR A 100 -1.35 -0.33 20.12
C TYR A 100 -0.20 -1.20 19.65
N LEU A 101 -0.34 -1.77 18.45
CA LEU A 101 0.73 -2.45 17.75
C LEU A 101 1.07 -1.63 16.51
N THR A 102 2.29 -1.16 16.45
CA THR A 102 2.81 -0.44 15.27
C THR A 102 3.67 -1.37 14.45
N PHE A 103 3.45 -1.38 13.14
CA PHE A 103 4.18 -2.22 12.22
C PHE A 103 4.43 -1.48 10.89
N ASN A 104 5.69 -1.30 10.55
CA ASN A 104 6.11 -0.60 9.35
C ASN A 104 6.86 -1.55 8.43
N THR A 105 6.53 -1.55 7.16
CA THR A 105 7.20 -2.37 6.14
C THR A 105 7.10 -1.73 4.76
N THR A 106 7.90 -2.22 3.84
CA THR A 106 7.89 -1.80 2.44
C THR A 106 7.77 -3.02 1.55
N LEU A 107 6.84 -2.98 0.60
CA LEU A 107 6.66 -4.01 -0.41
C LEU A 107 6.99 -3.45 -1.78
N THR A 108 7.68 -4.25 -2.60
CA THR A 108 7.82 -4.01 -4.03
C THR A 108 7.07 -5.09 -4.78
N LEU A 109 6.15 -4.68 -5.64
CA LEU A 109 5.19 -5.54 -6.31
C LEU A 109 5.24 -5.34 -7.83
N GLN A 110 4.91 -6.39 -8.57
CA GLN A 110 4.65 -6.31 -10.00
C GLN A 110 3.15 -6.07 -10.25
N SER A 111 2.81 -5.56 -11.41
CA SER A 111 1.41 -5.38 -11.81
C SER A 111 0.63 -6.69 -11.66
N GLY A 112 -0.52 -6.62 -10.97
CA GLY A 112 -1.37 -7.76 -10.65
C GLY A 112 -1.01 -8.51 -9.36
N ASP A 113 0.15 -8.25 -8.75
CA ASP A 113 0.45 -8.77 -7.41
C ASP A 113 -0.50 -8.20 -6.37
N THR A 114 -0.81 -8.99 -5.35
CA THR A 114 -1.73 -8.59 -4.28
C THR A 114 -1.08 -8.58 -2.91
N TRP A 115 -1.59 -7.72 -2.02
CA TRP A 115 -1.24 -7.78 -0.62
C TRP A 115 -2.39 -7.32 0.28
N PHE A 116 -2.40 -7.76 1.53
CA PHE A 116 -3.38 -7.36 2.55
C PHE A 116 -2.85 -7.60 3.96
N VAL A 117 -3.51 -7.01 4.95
CA VAL A 117 -3.22 -7.23 6.37
C VAL A 117 -4.12 -8.32 6.91
N ARG A 118 -3.52 -9.33 7.51
CA ARG A 118 -4.22 -10.46 8.15
C ARG A 118 -3.95 -10.48 9.64
N ALA A 119 -5.00 -10.66 10.43
CA ALA A 119 -4.87 -10.95 11.85
C ALA A 119 -5.27 -12.40 12.11
N ARG A 120 -4.44 -13.11 12.88
CA ARG A 120 -4.68 -14.49 13.32
C ARG A 120 -4.67 -14.56 14.83
N LYS A 121 -5.78 -14.97 15.42
CA LYS A 121 -5.85 -15.19 16.86
C LYS A 121 -5.11 -16.45 17.25
N ILE A 122 -4.19 -16.33 18.19
CA ILE A 122 -3.35 -17.43 18.68
C ILE A 122 -3.94 -18.06 19.95
N SER A 123 -4.40 -17.22 20.89
CA SER A 123 -4.96 -17.73 22.16
C SER A 123 -5.94 -16.75 22.79
N GLY A 124 -6.67 -17.23 23.78
CA GLY A 124 -7.42 -16.43 24.73
C GLY A 124 -8.80 -15.97 24.27
N GLY A 125 -9.28 -14.88 24.86
CA GLY A 125 -10.62 -14.33 24.65
C GLY A 125 -10.81 -13.61 23.32
N GLN A 126 -11.97 -12.99 23.15
CA GLN A 126 -12.29 -12.19 21.97
C GLN A 126 -11.39 -10.95 21.88
N ILE A 127 -10.89 -10.69 20.69
CA ILE A 127 -10.11 -9.49 20.34
C ILE A 127 -10.97 -8.62 19.42
N ARG A 128 -10.99 -7.31 19.67
CA ARG A 128 -11.62 -6.30 18.83
C ARG A 128 -10.54 -5.38 18.28
N PHE A 129 -10.62 -5.10 16.99
CA PHE A 129 -9.84 -4.08 16.31
C PHE A 129 -10.70 -2.84 16.13
N SER A 130 -10.21 -1.69 16.55
CA SER A 130 -10.96 -0.44 16.71
C SER A 130 -12.06 -0.54 17.77
N ASP A 131 -12.17 0.47 18.60
CA ASP A 131 -13.22 0.57 19.62
C ASP A 131 -13.60 2.03 19.88
N SER A 132 -14.32 2.29 20.99
CA SER A 132 -14.69 3.65 21.40
C SER A 132 -13.51 4.55 21.77
N LEU A 133 -12.31 4.00 21.92
CA LEU A 133 -11.10 4.74 22.28
C LEU A 133 -10.32 5.21 21.03
N GLY A 134 -10.63 4.65 19.88
CA GLY A 134 -9.99 5.00 18.61
C GLY A 134 -10.13 3.91 17.55
N ALA A 135 -9.63 4.21 16.38
CA ALA A 135 -9.59 3.31 15.25
C ALA A 135 -8.19 2.71 15.07
N ALA A 136 -8.12 1.49 14.58
CA ALA A 136 -6.91 0.97 13.97
C ALA A 136 -6.72 1.69 12.63
N SER A 137 -5.53 2.18 12.34
CA SER A 137 -5.24 2.94 11.13
C SER A 137 -4.22 2.25 10.25
N LEU A 138 -4.34 2.47 8.96
CA LEU A 138 -3.41 2.06 7.93
C LEU A 138 -3.07 3.29 7.08
N ILE A 139 -1.79 3.60 7.00
CA ILE A 139 -1.25 4.63 6.12
C ILE A 139 -0.41 3.92 5.06
N VAL A 140 -0.70 4.17 3.81
CA VAL A 140 0.04 3.61 2.68
C VAL A 140 0.49 4.72 1.77
N ASN A 141 1.79 4.80 1.55
CA ASN A 141 2.39 5.68 0.56
C ASN A 141 2.83 4.84 -0.62
N THR A 142 2.39 5.20 -1.82
CA THR A 142 2.91 4.62 -3.05
C THR A 142 3.87 5.59 -3.71
N GLN A 143 5.01 5.07 -4.14
CA GLN A 143 5.89 5.81 -5.03
C GLN A 143 5.53 5.43 -6.46
N GLY A 144 5.14 6.40 -7.24
CA GLY A 144 4.98 6.21 -8.69
C GLY A 144 6.34 5.94 -9.34
N ASN A 145 6.34 5.17 -10.41
CA ASN A 145 7.54 5.00 -11.23
C ASN A 145 8.03 6.39 -11.67
N GLU A 146 9.22 6.79 -11.23
CA GLU A 146 9.84 7.98 -11.77
C GLU A 146 10.06 7.76 -13.27
N ILE A 147 9.37 8.54 -14.08
CA ILE A 147 9.71 8.63 -15.49
C ILE A 147 11.06 9.35 -15.55
N THR A 148 12.14 8.59 -15.65
CA THR A 148 13.46 9.18 -15.84
C THR A 148 13.47 9.95 -17.18
N ASN A 149 14.30 10.98 -17.27
CA ASN A 149 14.47 11.71 -18.53
C ASN A 149 14.75 10.76 -19.71
N ASN A 150 15.44 9.66 -19.44
CA ASN A 150 15.74 8.65 -20.45
C ASN A 150 14.49 7.87 -20.89
N THR A 151 13.66 7.43 -19.94
CA THR A 151 12.39 6.74 -20.22
C THR A 151 11.42 7.68 -20.94
N PHE A 152 11.32 8.94 -20.51
CA PHE A 152 10.50 9.95 -21.14
C PHE A 152 10.93 10.20 -22.60
N LEU A 153 12.24 10.38 -22.83
CA LEU A 153 12.79 10.54 -24.18
C LEU A 153 12.59 9.31 -25.05
N GLN A 154 12.72 8.10 -24.49
CA GLN A 154 12.45 6.86 -25.22
C GLN A 154 10.96 6.73 -25.60
N THR A 155 10.05 7.07 -24.66
CA THR A 155 8.61 7.03 -24.92
C THR A 155 8.22 8.06 -26.00
N LEU A 156 8.74 9.29 -25.92
CA LEU A 156 8.48 10.32 -26.93
C LEU A 156 9.06 9.97 -28.29
N ARG A 157 10.23 9.34 -28.31
CA ARG A 157 10.90 8.96 -29.58
C ARG A 157 10.26 7.74 -30.20
N GLY A 158 9.70 6.82 -29.40
CA GLY A 158 9.23 5.53 -29.86
C GLY A 158 10.34 4.76 -30.60
N GLU A 159 10.04 4.17 -31.73
CA GLU A 159 11.00 3.48 -32.60
C GLU A 159 11.70 4.39 -33.61
N LEU A 160 11.44 5.70 -33.56
CA LEU A 160 12.07 6.66 -34.47
C LEU A 160 13.56 6.77 -34.19
N GLY A 161 14.36 6.84 -35.25
CA GLY A 161 15.78 7.17 -35.16
C GLY A 161 15.99 8.56 -34.54
N GLN A 162 17.15 8.78 -33.88
CA GLN A 162 17.46 10.08 -33.28
C GLN A 162 17.30 11.26 -34.25
N TRP A 163 17.66 11.06 -35.51
CA TRP A 163 17.54 12.07 -36.56
C TRP A 163 16.09 12.38 -36.90
N GLU A 164 15.25 11.36 -37.03
CA GLU A 164 13.82 11.56 -37.33
C GLU A 164 13.08 12.26 -36.20
N PHE A 165 13.42 11.93 -34.96
CA PHE A 165 12.91 12.60 -33.78
C PHE A 165 13.31 14.08 -33.72
N LEU A 166 14.61 14.37 -33.94
CA LEU A 166 15.13 15.74 -34.00
C LEU A 166 14.48 16.53 -35.11
N LYS A 167 14.32 15.92 -36.29
CA LYS A 167 13.68 16.52 -37.43
C LYS A 167 12.21 16.88 -37.15
N GLY A 168 11.50 16.01 -36.46
CA GLY A 168 10.13 16.28 -35.97
C GLY A 168 10.06 17.51 -35.08
N ILE A 169 10.98 17.62 -34.11
CA ILE A 169 11.07 18.78 -33.20
C ILE A 169 11.38 20.06 -33.99
N LEU A 170 12.38 20.03 -34.88
CA LEU A 170 12.74 21.18 -35.69
C LEU A 170 11.56 21.66 -36.53
N THR A 171 10.80 20.74 -37.12
CA THR A 171 9.61 21.06 -37.91
C THR A 171 8.50 21.65 -37.06
N MET A 172 8.26 21.07 -35.86
CA MET A 172 7.19 21.53 -34.98
C MET A 172 7.42 22.97 -34.47
N PHE A 173 8.68 23.32 -34.20
CA PHE A 173 9.04 24.67 -33.76
C PHE A 173 9.54 25.58 -34.86
N ASN A 174 9.41 25.17 -36.12
CA ASN A 174 9.89 25.92 -37.29
C ASN A 174 11.37 26.35 -37.19
N LEU A 175 12.21 25.47 -36.67
CA LEU A 175 13.63 25.70 -36.49
C LEU A 175 14.40 25.24 -37.72
N VAL A 176 15.44 25.98 -38.07
CA VAL A 176 16.32 25.67 -39.21
C VAL A 176 17.71 25.34 -38.66
N THR A 177 18.28 24.21 -39.04
CA THR A 177 19.68 23.90 -38.78
C THR A 177 20.58 24.61 -39.77
N ILE A 178 21.52 25.41 -39.28
CA ILE A 178 22.55 26.06 -40.07
C ILE A 178 23.83 25.24 -39.92
N PRO A 179 24.44 24.77 -41.01
CA PRO A 179 25.72 24.08 -40.91
C PRO A 179 26.78 25.07 -40.39
N ASP A 180 27.54 24.63 -39.40
CA ASP A 180 28.74 25.36 -38.96
C ASP A 180 29.77 25.27 -40.12
N LYS A 181 30.26 26.39 -40.56
CA LYS A 181 31.31 26.45 -41.59
C LYS A 181 32.63 26.66 -40.86
N ASP A 182 33.30 25.58 -40.53
CA ASP A 182 34.74 25.58 -40.24
C ASP A 182 35.54 25.75 -41.55
#